data_7d2a88ea75e494600e4297dd9d4ddbda
#
_entry.id   7d2a88ea75e494600e4297dd9d4ddbda
#
_cell.length_a   1.000
_cell.length_b   1.000
_cell.length_c   1.000
_cell.angle_alpha   90.00
_cell.angle_beta   90.00
_cell.angle_gamma   90.00
#
_symmetry.space_group_name_H-M   'P 1'
#
loop_
_entity.id
_entity.type
_entity.pdbx_description
1 polymer ?
#
loop_
_entity_poly.entity_id
_entity_poly.type
_entity_poly.pdbx_seq_one_letter_code
_entity_poly.pdbx_strand_id
1 'polypeptide(L)'
;RIDFMNRDVPDSLTMTFGVYDNKHLYENQKPPAQSSVADYGDELLSDNPKEQREILATFTFELRFDPTYTEQGTVIDVGETFLLDGQSVTLTEAEIYPTHLRLNFDYDPANTAWLTELNFYLENERGERFNGIVNGISATGNPDDPSTDSVWLDSPYFSTGEHLTLHVTGASWIDKGQERVKVDL
;
A
#
# COMPACT_ATOMS: atom_id res chain seq x y z
N ARG A 1 7.93 -5.74 3.58
CA ARG A 1 7.27 -6.39 2.44
C ARG A 1 8.23 -6.37 1.26
N ILE A 2 8.35 -7.47 0.53
CA ILE A 2 9.11 -7.56 -0.72
C ILE A 2 8.08 -7.82 -1.81
N ASP A 3 7.97 -6.88 -2.77
CA ASP A 3 7.11 -7.02 -3.94
C ASP A 3 7.97 -7.34 -5.16
N PHE A 4 7.65 -8.43 -5.84
CA PHE A 4 8.24 -8.75 -7.12
C PHE A 4 7.35 -8.17 -8.22
N MET A 5 7.79 -7.05 -8.80
CA MET A 5 7.08 -6.34 -9.87
C MET A 5 6.93 -7.22 -11.13
N ASN A 6 7.83 -8.19 -11.31
CA ASN A 6 7.76 -9.19 -12.35
C ASN A 6 7.30 -10.53 -11.74
N ARG A 7 6.54 -11.32 -12.49
CA ARG A 7 5.96 -12.58 -12.03
C ARG A 7 6.99 -13.70 -11.76
N ASP A 8 8.26 -13.48 -12.11
CA ASP A 8 9.33 -14.44 -11.86
C ASP A 8 9.89 -14.26 -10.45
N VAL A 9 9.34 -14.98 -9.50
CA VAL A 9 9.82 -15.00 -8.11
C VAL A 9 11.04 -15.94 -8.05
N PRO A 10 12.20 -15.48 -7.58
CA PRO A 10 13.37 -16.34 -7.45
C PRO A 10 13.18 -17.35 -6.30
N ASP A 11 13.82 -18.52 -6.38
CA ASP A 11 13.76 -19.53 -5.30
C ASP A 11 14.39 -19.03 -4.00
N SER A 12 15.34 -18.10 -4.09
CA SER A 12 16.00 -17.49 -2.94
C SER A 12 16.44 -16.06 -3.21
N LEU A 13 16.61 -15.29 -2.15
CA LEU A 13 17.13 -13.94 -2.16
C LEU A 13 18.16 -13.76 -1.07
N THR A 14 19.34 -13.23 -1.42
CA THR A 14 20.33 -12.83 -0.42
C THR A 14 20.12 -11.36 -0.05
N MET A 15 19.86 -11.10 1.22
CA MET A 15 19.69 -9.74 1.76
C MET A 15 20.86 -9.40 2.67
N THR A 16 21.48 -8.25 2.44
CA THR A 16 22.55 -7.73 3.27
C THR A 16 22.12 -6.42 3.92
N PHE A 17 22.17 -6.36 5.25
CA PHE A 17 21.86 -5.18 6.05
C PHE A 17 23.13 -4.61 6.64
N GLY A 18 23.39 -3.32 6.42
CA GLY A 18 24.43 -2.57 7.09
C GLY A 18 23.87 -1.80 8.28
N VAL A 19 24.51 -1.90 9.44
CA VAL A 19 24.24 -1.05 10.59
C VAL A 19 25.31 0.04 10.63
N TYR A 20 24.88 1.28 10.61
CA TYR A 20 25.77 2.46 10.56
C TYR A 20 25.73 3.22 11.87
N ASP A 21 26.87 3.84 12.24
CA ASP A 21 26.90 4.80 13.34
C ASP A 21 26.26 6.13 12.90
N ASN A 22 25.16 6.48 13.53
CA ASN A 22 24.42 7.72 13.25
C ASN A 22 24.67 8.82 14.30
N LYS A 23 25.68 8.70 15.15
CA LYS A 23 25.95 9.69 16.20
C LYS A 23 26.05 11.11 15.67
N HIS A 24 26.62 11.29 14.49
CA HIS A 24 26.81 12.62 13.90
C HIS A 24 25.53 13.24 13.32
N LEU A 25 24.47 12.47 13.06
CA LEU A 25 23.20 13.01 12.55
C LEU A 25 22.44 13.82 13.61
N TYR A 26 22.68 13.54 14.89
CA TYR A 26 21.94 14.17 15.99
C TYR A 26 22.69 15.30 16.67
N GLU A 27 24.00 15.39 16.51
CA GLU A 27 24.83 16.43 17.18
C GLU A 27 24.63 17.83 16.58
N ASN A 28 24.19 17.95 15.34
CA ASN A 28 24.04 19.24 14.63
C ASN A 28 22.62 19.57 14.18
N GLN A 29 21.63 18.75 14.48
CA GLN A 29 20.24 19.03 14.09
C GLN A 29 19.49 19.72 15.24
N LYS A 30 19.15 20.99 15.00
CA LYS A 30 17.99 21.62 15.64
C LYS A 30 16.80 20.71 15.36
N PRO A 31 15.97 20.33 16.36
CA PRO A 31 14.86 19.42 16.12
C PRO A 31 14.03 19.95 14.95
N PRO A 32 13.77 19.14 13.92
CA PRO A 32 13.03 19.59 12.76
C PRO A 32 11.62 19.97 13.21
N ALA A 33 11.18 21.16 12.81
CA ALA A 33 9.79 21.50 12.89
C ALA A 33 9.05 20.50 11.97
N GLN A 34 8.39 19.53 12.59
CA GLN A 34 7.48 18.54 11.97
C GLN A 34 7.63 18.38 10.44
N SER A 35 8.64 17.62 10.01
CA SER A 35 8.73 17.17 8.63
C SER A 35 8.07 15.79 8.50
N SER A 36 7.27 15.62 7.45
CA SER A 36 6.57 14.38 7.16
C SER A 36 7.57 13.24 6.88
N VAL A 37 7.19 12.02 7.23
CA VAL A 37 7.98 10.76 7.12
C VAL A 37 8.54 10.50 5.70
N ALA A 38 8.02 11.20 4.67
CA ALA A 38 8.45 11.08 3.28
C ALA A 38 9.88 11.60 3.02
N ASP A 39 10.41 12.47 3.88
CA ASP A 39 11.70 13.14 3.64
C ASP A 39 12.93 12.29 4.03
N TYR A 40 12.72 11.18 4.75
CA TYR A 40 13.82 10.32 5.23
C TYR A 40 14.34 9.29 4.22
N GLY A 41 13.56 8.99 3.17
CA GLY A 41 13.90 7.95 2.20
C GLY A 41 15.01 8.35 1.23
N ASP A 42 15.03 9.59 0.80
CA ASP A 42 15.93 10.07 -0.27
C ASP A 42 17.33 10.46 0.27
N GLU A 43 17.43 10.91 1.51
CA GLU A 43 18.73 11.24 2.12
C GLU A 43 19.60 10.02 2.43
N LEU A 44 18.98 8.84 2.64
CA LEU A 44 19.71 7.59 2.90
C LEU A 44 20.41 7.02 1.66
N LEU A 45 19.98 7.46 0.46
CA LEU A 45 20.53 7.00 -0.83
C LEU A 45 21.40 8.06 -1.52
N SER A 46 21.61 9.22 -0.90
CA SER A 46 22.47 10.23 -1.49
C SER A 46 23.93 9.77 -1.44
N ASP A 47 24.53 9.57 -2.62
CA ASP A 47 25.96 9.34 -2.84
C ASP A 47 26.80 10.60 -2.48
N ASN A 48 26.52 11.24 -1.36
CA ASN A 48 27.30 12.37 -0.92
C ASN A 48 28.64 11.86 -0.35
N PRO A 49 29.77 12.01 -1.05
CA PRO A 49 31.06 11.43 -0.65
C PRO A 49 31.64 12.05 0.63
N LYS A 50 30.95 12.98 1.26
CA LYS A 50 31.40 13.65 2.48
C LYS A 50 30.95 12.99 3.79
N GLU A 51 30.02 12.06 3.75
CA GLU A 51 29.58 11.31 4.91
C GLU A 51 30.01 9.83 4.79
N GLN A 52 31.28 9.55 5.07
CA GLN A 52 31.72 8.17 5.32
C GLN A 52 31.11 7.71 6.64
N ARG A 53 29.93 7.08 6.56
CA ARG A 53 29.32 6.44 7.73
C ARG A 53 30.11 5.19 8.06
N GLU A 54 30.54 5.08 9.31
CA GLU A 54 31.22 3.88 9.79
C GLU A 54 30.21 2.73 9.85
N ILE A 55 30.52 1.64 9.14
CA ILE A 55 29.72 0.40 9.22
C ILE A 55 30.08 -0.32 10.51
N LEU A 56 29.15 -0.34 11.46
CA LEU A 56 29.31 -1.04 12.75
C LEU A 56 29.20 -2.53 12.63
N ALA A 57 28.28 -2.99 11.78
CA ALA A 57 28.05 -4.41 11.54
C ALA A 57 27.37 -4.63 10.19
N THR A 58 27.61 -5.81 9.60
CA THR A 58 26.92 -6.27 8.40
C THR A 58 26.34 -7.65 8.67
N PHE A 59 25.07 -7.82 8.32
CA PHE A 59 24.35 -9.09 8.45
C PHE A 59 23.87 -9.52 7.07
N THR A 60 24.14 -10.76 6.70
CA THR A 60 23.69 -11.36 5.45
C THR A 60 22.78 -12.53 5.74
N PHE A 61 21.60 -12.54 5.12
CA PHE A 61 20.60 -13.60 5.24
C PHE A 61 20.27 -14.15 3.86
N GLU A 62 20.15 -15.47 3.78
CA GLU A 62 19.55 -16.14 2.63
C GLU A 62 18.09 -16.40 2.98
N LEU A 63 17.19 -15.76 2.22
CA LEU A 63 15.75 -16.02 2.28
C LEU A 63 15.42 -17.04 1.21
N ARG A 64 14.80 -18.14 1.58
CA ARG A 64 14.24 -19.12 0.67
C ARG A 64 12.72 -18.95 0.69
N PHE A 65 12.15 -18.85 -0.48
CA PHE A 65 10.70 -18.71 -0.61
C PHE A 65 10.08 -20.11 -0.63
N ASP A 66 9.11 -20.32 0.25
CA ASP A 66 8.26 -21.51 0.17
C ASP A 66 7.38 -21.38 -1.08
N PRO A 67 7.38 -22.36 -1.99
CA PRO A 67 6.59 -22.32 -3.22
C PRO A 67 5.10 -22.04 -2.97
N THR A 68 4.55 -22.51 -1.87
CA THR A 68 3.14 -22.26 -1.50
C THR A 68 2.80 -20.77 -1.40
N TYR A 69 3.77 -19.93 -0.95
CA TYR A 69 3.56 -18.47 -0.84
C TYR A 69 3.98 -17.68 -2.09
N THR A 70 4.54 -18.36 -3.08
CA THR A 70 4.94 -17.77 -4.36
C THR A 70 4.05 -18.19 -5.52
N GLU A 71 3.00 -18.95 -5.24
CA GLU A 71 2.01 -19.34 -6.23
C GLU A 71 1.33 -18.12 -6.87
N GLN A 72 0.98 -18.28 -8.13
CA GLN A 72 0.23 -17.28 -8.89
C GLN A 72 -1.12 -17.05 -8.21
N GLY A 73 -1.47 -15.78 -8.01
CA GLY A 73 -2.78 -15.41 -7.50
C GLY A 73 -3.90 -15.67 -8.51
N THR A 74 -5.11 -15.65 -8.02
CA THR A 74 -6.33 -15.68 -8.84
C THR A 74 -6.81 -14.25 -9.03
N VAL A 75 -7.05 -13.86 -10.28
CA VAL A 75 -7.68 -12.59 -10.63
C VAL A 75 -9.13 -12.86 -10.96
N ILE A 76 -10.02 -12.12 -10.33
CA ILE A 76 -11.48 -12.21 -10.50
C ILE A 76 -11.96 -10.86 -11.01
N ASP A 77 -12.49 -10.82 -12.23
CA ASP A 77 -13.22 -9.68 -12.75
C ASP A 77 -14.54 -9.56 -12.01
N VAL A 78 -14.73 -8.49 -11.24
CA VAL A 78 -15.95 -8.26 -10.44
C VAL A 78 -16.92 -7.36 -11.20
N GLY A 79 -16.51 -6.15 -11.57
CA GLY A 79 -17.30 -5.21 -12.36
C GLY A 79 -18.56 -4.66 -11.68
N GLU A 80 -18.65 -4.75 -10.35
CA GLU A 80 -19.83 -4.34 -9.59
C GLU A 80 -19.76 -2.86 -9.19
N THR A 81 -20.80 -2.11 -9.54
CA THR A 81 -20.92 -0.69 -9.22
C THR A 81 -21.93 -0.47 -8.10
N PHE A 82 -21.56 0.35 -7.12
CA PHE A 82 -22.40 0.75 -6.01
C PHE A 82 -22.34 2.26 -5.77
N LEU A 83 -23.37 2.78 -5.11
CA LEU A 83 -23.43 4.19 -4.69
C LEU A 83 -23.00 4.30 -3.23
N LEU A 84 -22.05 5.20 -2.95
CA LEU A 84 -21.59 5.53 -1.62
C LEU A 84 -21.63 7.05 -1.47
N ASP A 85 -22.47 7.54 -0.56
CA ASP A 85 -22.73 8.97 -0.35
C ASP A 85 -23.10 9.73 -1.65
N GLY A 86 -23.79 9.06 -2.58
CA GLY A 86 -24.20 9.63 -3.86
C GLY A 86 -23.10 9.64 -4.93
N GLN A 87 -21.91 9.13 -4.63
CA GLN A 87 -20.81 8.93 -5.56
C GLN A 87 -20.82 7.50 -6.11
N SER A 88 -20.51 7.33 -7.38
CA SER A 88 -20.44 6.01 -8.02
C SER A 88 -19.05 5.40 -7.88
N VAL A 89 -18.97 4.22 -7.31
CA VAL A 89 -17.73 3.45 -7.09
C VAL A 89 -17.90 2.08 -7.73
N THR A 90 -16.94 1.66 -8.53
CA THR A 90 -16.92 0.34 -9.16
C THR A 90 -15.78 -0.49 -8.58
N LEU A 91 -16.09 -1.63 -7.98
CA LEU A 91 -15.09 -2.66 -7.70
C LEU A 91 -14.83 -3.42 -9.01
N THR A 92 -13.69 -3.18 -9.63
CA THR A 92 -13.35 -3.73 -10.94
C THR A 92 -12.81 -5.15 -10.85
N GLU A 93 -11.85 -5.36 -9.95
CA GLU A 93 -11.14 -6.62 -9.82
C GLU A 93 -10.83 -6.96 -8.36
N ALA A 94 -10.75 -8.26 -8.09
CA ALA A 94 -10.20 -8.82 -6.86
C ALA A 94 -9.04 -9.76 -7.21
N GLU A 95 -7.85 -9.48 -6.68
CA GLU A 95 -6.65 -10.29 -6.90
C GLU A 95 -6.28 -11.00 -5.61
N ILE A 96 -6.44 -12.32 -5.59
CA ILE A 96 -6.22 -13.15 -4.40
C ILE A 96 -4.87 -13.86 -4.54
N TYR A 97 -3.92 -13.49 -3.68
CA TYR A 97 -2.61 -14.11 -3.58
C TYR A 97 -2.46 -14.83 -2.23
N PRO A 98 -1.53 -15.78 -2.11
CA PRO A 98 -1.28 -16.43 -0.82
C PRO A 98 -0.98 -15.48 0.34
N THR A 99 -0.37 -14.33 0.05
CA THR A 99 0.09 -13.36 1.06
C THR A 99 -0.85 -12.18 1.27
N HIS A 100 -1.72 -11.88 0.34
CA HIS A 100 -2.64 -10.74 0.40
C HIS A 100 -3.78 -10.85 -0.60
N LEU A 101 -4.83 -10.09 -0.37
CA LEU A 101 -5.86 -9.80 -1.37
C LEU A 101 -5.72 -8.33 -1.75
N ARG A 102 -5.85 -8.03 -3.05
CA ARG A 102 -5.92 -6.67 -3.58
C ARG A 102 -7.29 -6.45 -4.21
N LEU A 103 -7.96 -5.37 -3.86
CA LEU A 103 -9.17 -4.88 -4.52
C LEU A 103 -8.83 -3.63 -5.32
N ASN A 104 -9.29 -3.59 -6.57
CA ASN A 104 -9.11 -2.47 -7.48
C ASN A 104 -10.45 -1.77 -7.69
N PHE A 105 -10.43 -0.42 -7.56
CA PHE A 105 -11.61 0.42 -7.70
C PHE A 105 -11.47 1.40 -8.86
N ASP A 106 -12.59 1.72 -9.46
CA ASP A 106 -12.73 2.79 -10.45
C ASP A 106 -13.88 3.73 -10.05
N TYR A 107 -13.85 4.96 -10.53
CA TYR A 107 -14.75 6.02 -10.12
C TYR A 107 -15.36 6.71 -11.32
N ASP A 108 -16.67 6.95 -11.26
CA ASP A 108 -17.34 7.71 -12.31
C ASP A 108 -16.73 9.13 -12.41
N PRO A 109 -16.28 9.56 -13.60
CA PRO A 109 -15.81 10.95 -13.81
C PRO A 109 -16.83 12.02 -13.40
N ALA A 110 -18.13 11.71 -13.42
CA ALA A 110 -19.19 12.59 -12.99
C ALA A 110 -19.30 12.75 -11.46
N ASN A 111 -18.57 11.97 -10.67
CA ASN A 111 -18.52 12.14 -9.23
C ASN A 111 -18.07 13.56 -8.87
N THR A 112 -18.73 14.14 -7.87
CA THR A 112 -18.43 15.50 -7.37
C THR A 112 -17.33 15.54 -6.33
N ALA A 113 -16.89 14.38 -5.83
CA ALA A 113 -15.86 14.25 -4.83
C ALA A 113 -14.91 13.08 -5.16
N TRP A 114 -13.68 13.13 -4.62
CA TRP A 114 -12.71 12.05 -4.64
C TRP A 114 -12.80 11.23 -3.36
N LEU A 115 -12.79 9.90 -3.46
CA LEU A 115 -12.71 9.00 -2.33
C LEU A 115 -11.26 8.92 -1.85
N THR A 116 -10.97 9.46 -0.67
CA THR A 116 -9.61 9.46 -0.11
C THR A 116 -9.38 8.35 0.93
N GLU A 117 -10.45 7.84 1.51
CA GLU A 117 -10.38 6.75 2.48
C GLU A 117 -11.65 5.90 2.38
N LEU A 118 -11.48 4.59 2.36
CA LEU A 118 -12.56 3.61 2.42
C LEU A 118 -12.30 2.66 3.59
N ASN A 119 -13.17 2.70 4.59
CA ASN A 119 -13.13 1.80 5.73
C ASN A 119 -14.07 0.63 5.48
N PHE A 120 -13.53 -0.57 5.44
CA PHE A 120 -14.28 -1.78 5.15
C PHE A 120 -13.55 -3.03 5.63
N TYR A 121 -14.25 -4.14 5.60
CA TYR A 121 -13.70 -5.49 5.73
C TYR A 121 -14.43 -6.43 4.77
N LEU A 122 -13.82 -7.56 4.49
CA LEU A 122 -14.47 -8.67 3.81
C LEU A 122 -14.87 -9.75 4.83
N GLU A 123 -15.96 -10.43 4.58
CA GLU A 123 -16.41 -11.54 5.41
C GLU A 123 -16.86 -12.69 4.50
N ASN A 124 -16.43 -13.91 4.82
CA ASN A 124 -16.94 -15.08 4.12
C ASN A 124 -18.23 -15.62 4.77
N GLU A 125 -18.87 -16.60 4.15
CA GLU A 125 -20.12 -17.22 4.64
C GLU A 125 -19.99 -17.93 5.99
N ARG A 126 -18.76 -18.08 6.52
CA ARG A 126 -18.47 -18.66 7.84
C ARG A 126 -18.26 -17.60 8.93
N GLY A 127 -18.34 -16.32 8.56
CA GLY A 127 -18.07 -15.19 9.46
C GLY A 127 -16.59 -14.93 9.71
N GLU A 128 -15.70 -15.49 8.89
CA GLU A 128 -14.26 -15.16 8.93
C GLU A 128 -14.05 -13.84 8.24
N ARG A 129 -13.30 -12.93 8.90
CA ARG A 129 -13.06 -11.56 8.43
C ARG A 129 -11.65 -11.35 7.96
N PHE A 130 -11.54 -10.61 6.86
CA PHE A 130 -10.29 -10.20 6.23
C PHE A 130 -10.24 -8.68 6.26
N ASN A 131 -9.26 -8.13 6.99
CA ASN A 131 -9.14 -6.70 7.25
C ASN A 131 -8.03 -6.10 6.41
N GLY A 132 -8.02 -4.76 6.31
CA GLY A 132 -6.93 -4.03 5.68
C GLY A 132 -5.58 -4.31 6.36
N ILE A 133 -4.54 -4.43 5.55
CA ILE A 133 -3.18 -4.67 6.03
C ILE A 133 -2.70 -3.43 6.80
N VAL A 134 -2.37 -3.60 8.09
CA VAL A 134 -1.97 -2.52 8.98
C VAL A 134 -0.50 -2.14 8.80
N ASN A 135 0.33 -3.06 8.33
CA ASN A 135 1.77 -2.87 8.15
C ASN A 135 2.15 -2.82 6.67
N GLY A 136 2.75 -1.71 6.24
CA GLY A 136 3.21 -1.50 4.87
C GLY A 136 2.25 -0.63 4.04
N ILE A 137 2.28 -0.77 2.71
CA ILE A 137 1.37 -0.06 1.81
C ILE A 137 0.00 -0.74 1.89
N SER A 138 -1.00 0.01 2.32
CA SER A 138 -2.38 -0.47 2.46
C SER A 138 -3.31 0.03 1.34
N ALA A 139 -2.91 1.08 0.63
CA ALA A 139 -3.66 1.65 -0.48
C ALA A 139 -2.73 2.38 -1.45
N THR A 140 -3.16 2.54 -2.70
CA THR A 140 -2.53 3.42 -3.70
C THR A 140 -3.57 4.31 -4.36
N GLY A 141 -3.12 5.43 -4.92
CA GLY A 141 -3.88 6.37 -5.70
C GLY A 141 -3.00 7.02 -6.77
N ASN A 142 -3.63 7.82 -7.62
CA ASN A 142 -2.98 8.55 -8.71
C ASN A 142 -2.68 10.00 -8.26
N PRO A 143 -1.51 10.60 -8.56
CA PRO A 143 -1.21 12.00 -8.26
C PRO A 143 -2.20 13.00 -8.88
N ASP A 144 -2.80 12.69 -10.03
CA ASP A 144 -3.76 13.53 -10.72
C ASP A 144 -5.21 13.31 -10.25
N ASP A 145 -5.48 12.18 -9.63
CA ASP A 145 -6.74 11.82 -8.98
C ASP A 145 -6.43 11.24 -7.59
N PRO A 146 -6.70 11.98 -6.50
CA PRO A 146 -6.38 11.53 -5.15
C PRO A 146 -7.29 10.41 -4.63
N SER A 147 -8.19 9.87 -5.46
CA SER A 147 -9.00 8.71 -5.10
C SER A 147 -8.12 7.49 -4.83
N THR A 148 -8.59 6.64 -3.94
CA THR A 148 -7.92 5.37 -3.62
C THR A 148 -8.21 4.34 -4.71
N ASP A 149 -7.23 4.01 -5.55
CA ASP A 149 -7.39 3.07 -6.67
C ASP A 149 -7.33 1.60 -6.25
N SER A 150 -6.49 1.28 -5.28
CA SER A 150 -6.31 -0.10 -4.82
C SER A 150 -6.13 -0.16 -3.32
N VAL A 151 -6.62 -1.23 -2.70
CA VAL A 151 -6.44 -1.52 -1.28
C VAL A 151 -5.99 -2.96 -1.07
N TRP A 152 -5.17 -3.18 -0.03
CA TRP A 152 -4.65 -4.51 0.34
C TRP A 152 -5.25 -4.97 1.66
N LEU A 153 -5.68 -6.24 1.67
CA LEU A 153 -6.25 -6.91 2.83
C LEU A 153 -5.51 -8.21 3.13
N ASP A 154 -5.80 -8.77 4.29
CA ASP A 154 -5.43 -10.15 4.63
C ASP A 154 -5.98 -11.10 3.56
N SER A 155 -5.20 -12.14 3.24
CA SER A 155 -5.55 -13.05 2.17
C SER A 155 -6.57 -14.11 2.60
N PRO A 156 -7.66 -14.30 1.83
CA PRO A 156 -8.55 -15.45 1.99
C PRO A 156 -8.04 -16.72 1.25
N TYR A 157 -6.85 -16.71 0.65
CA TYR A 157 -6.34 -17.78 -0.23
C TYR A 157 -6.42 -19.18 0.40
N PHE A 158 -6.11 -19.29 1.69
CA PHE A 158 -6.17 -20.53 2.43
C PHE A 158 -7.51 -20.74 3.15
N SER A 159 -8.44 -19.81 3.01
CA SER A 159 -9.82 -19.97 3.50
C SER A 159 -10.57 -20.98 2.65
N THR A 160 -11.48 -21.69 3.29
CA THR A 160 -12.34 -22.66 2.60
C THR A 160 -13.70 -22.05 2.20
N GLY A 161 -13.85 -20.73 2.27
CA GLY A 161 -15.04 -20.01 1.85
C GLY A 161 -15.17 -19.95 0.32
N GLU A 162 -16.42 -19.94 -0.17
CA GLU A 162 -16.72 -19.80 -1.60
C GLU A 162 -17.16 -18.39 -1.97
N HIS A 163 -17.57 -17.58 -0.99
CA HIS A 163 -18.09 -16.23 -1.18
C HIS A 163 -17.42 -15.24 -0.23
N LEU A 164 -17.18 -14.02 -0.73
CA LEU A 164 -16.73 -12.89 0.07
C LEU A 164 -17.73 -11.75 -0.06
N THR A 165 -18.15 -11.19 1.07
CA THR A 165 -19.02 -10.02 1.14
C THR A 165 -18.22 -8.82 1.57
N LEU A 166 -18.31 -7.73 0.82
CA LEU A 166 -17.71 -6.43 1.15
C LEU A 166 -18.65 -5.67 2.10
N HIS A 167 -18.16 -5.37 3.30
CA HIS A 167 -18.85 -4.56 4.30
C HIS A 167 -18.19 -3.19 4.42
N VAL A 168 -18.76 -2.18 3.78
CA VAL A 168 -18.30 -0.79 3.90
C VAL A 168 -18.80 -0.20 5.23
N THR A 169 -17.89 0.31 6.04
CA THR A 169 -18.16 0.86 7.38
C THR A 169 -17.99 2.37 7.46
N GLY A 170 -17.32 2.98 6.48
CA GLY A 170 -17.14 4.41 6.38
C GLY A 170 -16.36 4.82 5.14
N ALA A 171 -16.44 6.09 4.80
CA ALA A 171 -15.71 6.71 3.69
C ALA A 171 -15.35 8.15 4.02
N SER A 172 -14.22 8.63 3.48
CA SER A 172 -13.82 10.04 3.50
C SER A 172 -13.69 10.57 2.09
N TRP A 173 -14.19 11.78 1.87
CA TRP A 173 -14.26 12.41 0.56
C TRP A 173 -13.62 13.79 0.56
N ILE A 174 -13.08 14.20 -0.60
CA ILE A 174 -12.64 15.57 -0.87
C ILE A 174 -13.43 16.09 -2.09
N ASP A 175 -14.11 17.21 -1.92
CA ASP A 175 -14.89 17.83 -3.00
C ASP A 175 -13.99 18.24 -4.18
N LYS A 176 -14.41 17.91 -5.40
CA LYS A 176 -13.72 18.29 -6.65
C LYS A 176 -13.84 19.78 -6.98
N GLY A 177 -14.79 20.50 -6.39
CA GLY A 177 -15.12 21.89 -6.68
C GLY A 177 -14.32 22.94 -5.90
N GLN A 178 -13.34 22.56 -5.08
CA GLN A 178 -12.55 23.55 -4.34
C GLN A 178 -11.62 24.31 -5.30
N GLU A 179 -11.82 25.63 -5.39
CA GLU A 179 -11.01 26.53 -6.22
C GLU A 179 -9.53 26.44 -5.81
N ARG A 180 -8.66 26.23 -6.80
CA ARG A 180 -7.22 26.33 -6.59
C ARG A 180 -6.86 27.79 -6.37
N VAL A 181 -6.27 28.13 -5.25
CA VAL A 181 -5.70 29.46 -5.03
C VAL A 181 -4.44 29.57 -5.88
N LYS A 182 -4.48 30.41 -6.92
CA LYS A 182 -3.29 30.78 -7.69
C LYS A 182 -2.50 31.80 -6.88
N VAL A 183 -1.30 31.43 -6.45
CA VAL A 183 -0.36 32.37 -5.82
C VAL A 183 0.63 32.78 -6.90
N ASP A 184 0.59 34.04 -7.32
CA ASP A 184 1.65 34.63 -8.14
C ASP A 184 2.84 34.97 -7.23
N LEU A 185 4.02 34.41 -7.52
CA LEU A 185 5.29 34.61 -6.81
C LEU A 185 6.05 35.81 -7.41
#